data_ab9ca75ffc0669931712ec038feb8b78
#
_entry.id   ab9ca75ffc0669931712ec038feb8b78
#
_cell.length_a   1.000
_cell.length_b   1.000
_cell.length_c   1.000
_cell.angle_alpha   90.00
_cell.angle_beta   90.00
_cell.angle_gamma   90.00
#
_symmetry.space_group_name_H-M   'P 1'
#
loop_
_entity.id
_entity.type
_entity.pdbx_description
1 polymer ?
#
loop_
_entity_poly.entity_id
_entity_poly.type
_entity_poly.pdbx_seq_one_letter_code
_entity_poly.pdbx_strand_id
1 'polypeptide(L)'
;VSNEIVIYSVPDLKEMGRVMAATGLFGFKKPDEAFALMLIAQAEGKHPATIAQDYDIIQGRPALKSVAALSRFQHAGGVVNWIESTSEKAIGEFSHKLGGTLRVTWDMERARVAQLAGKDNWKKFPDQMLRARCAAEGVRAVFPACLNGMYVSEEVQDFEPRTKPPAPPVSLAPRVEVSQVPTVDPIERAALVADLKTLGITREAWAEVMGTTKTGDMTIEQYDALDAIRHEMQSRNTETTTESPTGDEK
;
A
#
# COMPACT_ATOMS: atom_id res chain seq x y z
N VAL A 1 2.78 11.20 -17.42
CA VAL A 1 1.47 11.36 -16.81
C VAL A 1 1.65 11.02 -15.35
N SER A 2 1.62 12.03 -14.46
CA SER A 2 1.65 11.84 -13.02
C SER A 2 0.37 11.09 -12.63
N ASN A 3 0.53 9.87 -12.16
CA ASN A 3 -0.56 9.06 -11.64
C ASN A 3 -0.80 9.55 -10.21
N GLU A 4 -1.61 10.59 -10.04
CA GLU A 4 -2.09 11.00 -8.71
C GLU A 4 -2.92 9.85 -8.15
N ILE A 5 -2.46 9.26 -7.04
CA ILE A 5 -3.22 8.23 -6.34
C ILE A 5 -4.37 8.94 -5.63
N VAL A 6 -5.57 8.81 -6.16
CA VAL A 6 -6.78 9.32 -5.51
C VAL A 6 -7.11 8.42 -4.33
N ILE A 7 -7.10 8.97 -3.11
CA ILE A 7 -7.50 8.26 -1.90
C ILE A 7 -8.99 8.52 -1.66
N TYR A 8 -9.78 7.46 -1.71
CA TYR A 8 -11.21 7.51 -1.44
C TYR A 8 -11.49 7.40 0.06
N SER A 9 -12.49 8.12 0.53
CA SER A 9 -12.92 7.99 1.91
C SER A 9 -13.63 6.65 2.17
N VAL A 10 -13.70 6.23 3.44
CA VAL A 10 -14.42 4.99 3.81
C VAL A 10 -15.90 5.02 3.39
N PRO A 11 -16.65 6.13 3.53
CA PRO A 11 -18.00 6.25 2.99
C PRO A 11 -18.07 6.05 1.48
N ASP A 12 -17.16 6.64 0.69
CA ASP A 12 -17.16 6.50 -0.76
C ASP A 12 -16.92 5.05 -1.18
N LEU A 13 -15.95 4.38 -0.55
CA LEU A 13 -15.67 2.97 -0.82
C LEU A 13 -16.85 2.06 -0.46
N LYS A 14 -17.57 2.36 0.63
CA LYS A 14 -18.78 1.62 1.00
C LYS A 14 -19.89 1.80 -0.03
N GLU A 15 -20.10 3.03 -0.50
CA GLU A 15 -21.11 3.30 -1.53
C GLU A 15 -20.74 2.64 -2.86
N MET A 16 -19.48 2.71 -3.29
CA MET A 16 -18.98 1.96 -4.46
C MET A 16 -19.24 0.46 -4.30
N GLY A 17 -18.93 -0.12 -3.13
CA GLY A 17 -19.16 -1.53 -2.84
C GLY A 17 -20.64 -1.91 -2.93
N ARG A 18 -21.53 -1.05 -2.43
CA ARG A 18 -22.98 -1.22 -2.51
C ARG A 18 -23.44 -1.24 -3.97
N VAL A 19 -23.01 -0.29 -4.77
CA VAL A 19 -23.36 -0.21 -6.20
C VAL A 19 -22.82 -1.42 -6.96
N MET A 20 -21.57 -1.80 -6.76
CA MET A 20 -20.97 -2.95 -7.46
C MET A 20 -21.67 -4.26 -7.11
N ALA A 21 -22.06 -4.46 -5.86
CA ALA A 21 -22.81 -5.66 -5.47
C ALA A 21 -24.24 -5.64 -6.03
N ALA A 22 -24.90 -4.48 -6.04
CA ALA A 22 -26.28 -4.34 -6.54
C ALA A 22 -26.40 -4.59 -8.05
N THR A 23 -25.37 -4.24 -8.83
CA THR A 23 -25.37 -4.45 -10.29
C THR A 23 -25.16 -5.91 -10.69
N GLY A 24 -24.52 -6.70 -9.84
CA GLY A 24 -24.13 -8.08 -10.15
C GLY A 24 -23.07 -8.23 -11.25
N LEU A 25 -22.66 -7.13 -11.90
CA LEU A 25 -21.74 -7.14 -13.05
C LEU A 25 -20.31 -7.57 -12.69
N PHE A 26 -19.93 -7.39 -11.44
CA PHE A 26 -18.57 -7.62 -10.96
C PHE A 26 -18.39 -8.92 -10.17
N GLY A 27 -19.45 -9.75 -10.11
CA GLY A 27 -19.43 -11.04 -9.43
C GLY A 27 -19.53 -10.96 -7.89
N PHE A 28 -19.62 -9.77 -7.32
CA PHE A 28 -19.82 -9.59 -5.88
C PHE A 28 -21.27 -9.83 -5.50
N LYS A 29 -21.48 -10.59 -4.42
CA LYS A 29 -22.81 -10.88 -3.87
C LYS A 29 -23.17 -10.01 -2.67
N LYS A 30 -22.16 -9.52 -1.96
CA LYS A 30 -22.34 -8.71 -0.75
C LYS A 30 -21.56 -7.41 -0.82
N PRO A 31 -22.16 -6.28 -0.43
CA PRO A 31 -21.49 -4.99 -0.40
C PRO A 31 -20.21 -4.99 0.43
N ASP A 32 -20.22 -5.66 1.60
CA ASP A 32 -19.06 -5.71 2.50
C ASP A 32 -17.88 -6.47 1.90
N GLU A 33 -18.14 -7.50 1.09
CA GLU A 33 -17.09 -8.24 0.36
C GLU A 33 -16.44 -7.34 -0.70
N ALA A 34 -17.25 -6.59 -1.45
CA ALA A 34 -16.74 -5.62 -2.42
C ALA A 34 -15.94 -4.50 -1.73
N PHE A 35 -16.48 -3.94 -0.65
CA PHE A 35 -15.81 -2.91 0.14
C PHE A 35 -14.45 -3.40 0.69
N ALA A 36 -14.38 -4.60 1.27
CA ALA A 36 -13.14 -5.16 1.78
C ALA A 36 -12.06 -5.29 0.70
N LEU A 37 -12.43 -5.74 -0.51
CA LEU A 37 -11.51 -5.80 -1.63
C LEU A 37 -11.09 -4.41 -2.14
N MET A 38 -11.98 -3.42 -2.10
CA MET A 38 -11.64 -2.04 -2.48
C MET A 38 -10.62 -1.40 -1.54
N LEU A 39 -10.65 -1.75 -0.24
CA LEU A 39 -9.61 -1.36 0.71
C LEU A 39 -8.25 -1.96 0.33
N ILE A 40 -8.23 -3.23 -0.12
CA ILE A 40 -7.00 -3.87 -0.61
C ILE A 40 -6.50 -3.14 -1.86
N ALA A 41 -7.38 -2.83 -2.83
CA ALA A 41 -6.99 -2.10 -4.04
C ALA A 41 -6.37 -0.74 -3.71
N GLN A 42 -7.01 0.00 -2.81
CA GLN A 42 -6.50 1.32 -2.39
C GLN A 42 -5.14 1.20 -1.70
N ALA A 43 -4.95 0.19 -0.83
CA ALA A 43 -3.66 -0.08 -0.20
C ALA A 43 -2.56 -0.48 -1.21
N GLU A 44 -2.95 -1.08 -2.34
CA GLU A 44 -2.06 -1.41 -3.45
C GLU A 44 -1.83 -0.24 -4.43
N GLY A 45 -2.38 0.94 -4.15
CA GLY A 45 -2.31 2.10 -5.05
C GLY A 45 -3.10 1.95 -6.35
N LYS A 46 -4.10 1.08 -6.37
CA LYS A 46 -4.99 0.83 -7.50
C LYS A 46 -6.32 1.51 -7.31
N HIS A 47 -6.98 1.86 -8.43
CA HIS A 47 -8.34 2.36 -8.35
C HIS A 47 -9.29 1.28 -7.83
N PRO A 48 -10.10 1.55 -6.79
CA PRO A 48 -10.97 0.55 -6.17
C PRO A 48 -11.89 -0.21 -7.13
N ALA A 49 -12.39 0.46 -8.17
CA ALA A 49 -13.30 -0.15 -9.15
C ALA A 49 -12.63 -1.25 -10.01
N THR A 50 -11.29 -1.32 -10.06
CA THR A 50 -10.58 -2.34 -10.86
C THR A 50 -10.39 -3.67 -10.13
N ILE A 51 -10.75 -3.72 -8.83
CA ILE A 51 -10.41 -4.85 -7.97
C ILE A 51 -11.00 -6.18 -8.44
N ALA A 52 -12.18 -6.15 -9.06
CA ALA A 52 -12.84 -7.34 -9.61
C ALA A 52 -12.06 -8.00 -10.77
N GLN A 53 -11.12 -7.27 -11.39
CA GLN A 53 -10.27 -7.81 -12.44
C GLN A 53 -9.18 -8.72 -11.85
N ASP A 54 -8.69 -8.38 -10.66
CA ASP A 54 -7.58 -9.06 -10.02
C ASP A 54 -8.01 -10.15 -9.04
N TYR A 55 -9.16 -9.98 -8.37
CA TYR A 55 -9.56 -10.81 -7.25
C TYR A 55 -10.93 -11.47 -7.44
N ASP A 56 -11.04 -12.65 -6.86
CA ASP A 56 -12.30 -13.35 -6.59
C ASP A 56 -12.51 -13.48 -5.08
N ILE A 57 -13.76 -13.72 -4.67
CA ILE A 57 -14.07 -14.13 -3.30
C ILE A 57 -14.47 -15.59 -3.33
N ILE A 58 -13.63 -16.44 -2.74
CA ILE A 58 -13.84 -17.88 -2.68
C ILE A 58 -13.95 -18.27 -1.22
N GLN A 59 -15.10 -18.84 -0.83
CA GLN A 59 -15.38 -19.27 0.54
C GLN A 59 -15.16 -18.14 1.59
N GLY A 60 -15.53 -16.89 1.24
CA GLY A 60 -15.36 -15.70 2.07
C GLY A 60 -13.91 -15.25 2.27
N ARG A 61 -13.00 -15.67 1.38
CA ARG A 61 -11.59 -15.27 1.36
C ARG A 61 -11.29 -14.53 0.07
N PRO A 62 -10.53 -13.42 0.10
CA PRO A 62 -9.97 -12.84 -1.10
C PRO A 62 -8.96 -13.80 -1.73
N ALA A 63 -9.08 -14.01 -3.01
CA ALA A 63 -8.20 -14.87 -3.79
C ALA A 63 -7.74 -14.12 -5.03
N LEU A 64 -6.43 -14.05 -5.25
CA LEU A 64 -5.87 -13.43 -6.43
C LEU A 64 -6.06 -14.36 -7.63
N LYS A 65 -6.55 -13.85 -8.75
CA LYS A 65 -6.63 -14.65 -9.98
C LYS A 65 -5.23 -15.04 -10.45
N SER A 66 -5.05 -16.28 -10.91
CA SER A 66 -3.73 -16.76 -11.40
C SER A 66 -3.16 -15.89 -12.52
N VAL A 67 -4.04 -15.36 -13.39
CA VAL A 67 -3.65 -14.41 -14.44
C VAL A 67 -3.14 -13.10 -13.86
N ALA A 68 -3.79 -12.59 -12.82
CA ALA A 68 -3.36 -11.37 -12.13
C ALA A 68 -2.02 -11.60 -11.39
N ALA A 69 -1.84 -12.75 -10.75
CA ALA A 69 -0.58 -13.13 -10.14
C ALA A 69 0.57 -13.16 -11.16
N LEU A 70 0.34 -13.77 -12.32
CA LEU A 70 1.31 -13.81 -13.40
C LEU A 70 1.63 -12.43 -13.96
N SER A 71 0.59 -11.59 -14.17
CA SER A 71 0.76 -10.21 -14.60
C SER A 71 1.61 -9.38 -13.61
N ARG A 72 1.35 -9.51 -12.32
CA ARG A 72 2.15 -8.85 -11.27
C ARG A 72 3.60 -9.29 -11.28
N PHE A 73 3.85 -10.58 -11.45
CA PHE A 73 5.18 -11.14 -11.56
C PHE A 73 5.94 -10.54 -12.75
N GLN A 74 5.29 -10.48 -13.92
CA GLN A 74 5.88 -9.90 -15.13
C GLN A 74 6.13 -8.39 -15.00
N HIS A 75 5.20 -7.64 -14.40
CA HIS A 75 5.41 -6.22 -14.13
C HIS A 75 6.55 -5.95 -13.13
N ALA A 76 6.80 -6.89 -12.22
CA ALA A 76 7.95 -6.83 -11.31
C ALA A 76 9.28 -7.22 -11.97
N GLY A 77 9.30 -7.53 -13.26
CA GLY A 77 10.50 -7.94 -13.99
C GLY A 77 10.69 -9.45 -14.07
N GLY A 78 9.68 -10.23 -13.68
CA GLY A 78 9.68 -11.68 -13.85
C GLY A 78 9.47 -12.10 -15.30
N VAL A 79 10.11 -13.18 -15.71
CA VAL A 79 9.97 -13.78 -17.04
C VAL A 79 9.44 -15.18 -16.90
N VAL A 80 8.48 -15.53 -17.74
CA VAL A 80 7.90 -16.88 -17.81
C VAL A 80 8.06 -17.43 -19.21
N ASN A 81 8.72 -18.60 -19.30
CA ASN A 81 8.84 -19.35 -20.52
C ASN A 81 8.04 -20.65 -20.40
N TRP A 82 6.97 -20.78 -21.17
CA TRP A 82 6.16 -21.98 -21.22
C TRP A 82 6.82 -23.01 -22.19
N ILE A 83 7.31 -24.09 -21.58
CA ILE A 83 7.98 -25.17 -22.33
C ILE A 83 6.94 -26.16 -22.89
N GLU A 84 5.93 -26.48 -22.07
CA GLU A 84 4.84 -27.39 -22.46
C GLU A 84 3.53 -26.87 -21.79
N SER A 85 2.43 -26.98 -22.54
CA SER A 85 1.10 -26.64 -22.02
C SER A 85 0.06 -27.45 -22.77
N THR A 86 -0.27 -28.60 -22.21
CA THR A 86 -1.23 -29.56 -22.73
C THR A 86 -2.26 -29.92 -21.70
N SER A 87 -3.28 -30.71 -22.04
CA SER A 87 -4.26 -31.24 -21.09
C SER A 87 -3.68 -32.27 -20.10
N GLU A 88 -2.48 -32.75 -20.33
CA GLU A 88 -1.83 -33.74 -19.49
C GLU A 88 -0.73 -33.14 -18.63
N LYS A 89 -0.10 -32.04 -19.11
CA LYS A 89 1.08 -31.47 -18.47
C LYS A 89 1.28 -30.00 -18.79
N ALA A 90 1.71 -29.23 -17.78
CA ALA A 90 2.21 -27.89 -17.93
C ALA A 90 3.63 -27.80 -17.36
N ILE A 91 4.56 -27.25 -18.14
CA ILE A 91 5.93 -26.98 -17.73
C ILE A 91 6.20 -25.49 -17.98
N GLY A 92 6.51 -24.75 -16.92
CA GLY A 92 6.92 -23.35 -16.99
C GLY A 92 8.29 -23.15 -16.36
N GLU A 93 9.11 -22.33 -16.98
CA GLU A 93 10.35 -21.82 -16.40
C GLU A 93 10.13 -20.38 -15.99
N PHE A 94 10.30 -20.11 -14.71
CA PHE A 94 10.09 -18.81 -14.07
C PHE A 94 11.43 -18.25 -13.65
N SER A 95 11.71 -17.00 -14.00
CA SER A 95 12.94 -16.34 -13.63
C SER A 95 12.70 -14.92 -13.18
N HIS A 96 13.47 -14.48 -12.18
CA HIS A 96 13.44 -13.11 -11.68
C HIS A 96 14.83 -12.73 -11.18
N LYS A 97 15.23 -11.47 -11.40
CA LYS A 97 16.58 -10.98 -11.05
C LYS A 97 16.95 -11.22 -9.57
N LEU A 98 15.98 -11.11 -8.66
CA LEU A 98 16.20 -11.29 -7.22
C LEU A 98 15.88 -12.71 -6.73
N GLY A 99 15.14 -13.51 -7.49
CA GLY A 99 14.64 -14.83 -7.07
C GLY A 99 15.26 -16.00 -7.80
N GLY A 100 16.15 -15.75 -8.77
CA GLY A 100 16.76 -16.80 -9.56
C GLY A 100 15.80 -17.40 -10.60
N THR A 101 16.04 -18.67 -10.96
CA THR A 101 15.27 -19.39 -11.98
C THR A 101 14.80 -20.71 -11.42
N LEU A 102 13.53 -21.05 -11.67
CA LEU A 102 12.93 -22.31 -11.29
C LEU A 102 12.09 -22.86 -12.44
N ARG A 103 12.26 -24.16 -12.74
CA ARG A 103 11.36 -24.89 -13.62
C ARG A 103 10.34 -25.63 -12.79
N VAL A 104 9.06 -25.39 -13.07
CA VAL A 104 7.93 -26.02 -12.39
C VAL A 104 7.20 -26.92 -13.38
N THR A 105 6.84 -28.11 -12.91
CA THR A 105 6.05 -29.08 -13.67
C THR A 105 4.80 -29.45 -12.88
N TRP A 106 3.66 -29.35 -13.55
CA TRP A 106 2.39 -29.89 -13.11
C TRP A 106 1.84 -30.84 -14.16
N ASP A 107 1.51 -32.05 -13.76
CA ASP A 107 0.85 -33.04 -14.60
C ASP A 107 -0.41 -33.62 -13.93
N MET A 108 -1.19 -34.38 -14.66
CA MET A 108 -2.42 -34.97 -14.15
C MET A 108 -2.18 -36.00 -13.03
N GLU A 109 -0.99 -36.62 -12.96
CA GLU A 109 -0.64 -37.52 -11.85
C GLU A 109 -0.47 -36.72 -10.56
N ARG A 110 0.28 -35.63 -10.60
CA ARG A 110 0.41 -34.70 -9.48
C ARG A 110 -0.95 -34.14 -9.04
N ALA A 111 -1.83 -33.84 -10.00
CA ALA A 111 -3.20 -33.41 -9.73
C ALA A 111 -4.04 -34.50 -9.04
N ARG A 112 -3.85 -35.77 -9.40
CA ARG A 112 -4.52 -36.91 -8.73
C ARG A 112 -4.03 -37.08 -7.29
N VAL A 113 -2.72 -37.05 -7.08
CA VAL A 113 -2.12 -37.12 -5.75
C VAL A 113 -2.63 -35.98 -4.85
N ALA A 114 -2.77 -34.79 -5.40
CA ALA A 114 -3.34 -33.63 -4.70
C ALA A 114 -4.88 -33.67 -4.58
N GLN A 115 -5.55 -34.72 -5.03
CA GLN A 115 -7.03 -34.89 -5.03
C GLN A 115 -7.79 -33.82 -5.81
N LEU A 116 -7.18 -33.25 -6.84
CA LEU A 116 -7.73 -32.17 -7.66
C LEU A 116 -8.42 -32.67 -8.93
N ALA A 117 -7.86 -33.71 -9.56
CA ALA A 117 -8.30 -34.21 -10.87
C ALA A 117 -9.77 -34.63 -10.93
N GLY A 118 -10.39 -34.92 -9.77
CA GLY A 118 -11.82 -35.25 -9.67
C GLY A 118 -12.78 -34.05 -9.73
N LYS A 119 -12.30 -32.82 -9.55
CA LYS A 119 -13.11 -31.61 -9.53
C LYS A 119 -13.60 -31.24 -10.94
N ASP A 120 -14.75 -30.60 -11.03
CA ASP A 120 -15.40 -30.30 -12.32
C ASP A 120 -14.52 -29.44 -13.25
N ASN A 121 -13.85 -28.43 -12.72
CA ASN A 121 -12.97 -27.58 -13.52
C ASN A 121 -11.77 -28.35 -14.08
N TRP A 122 -11.22 -29.29 -13.32
CA TRP A 122 -10.12 -30.14 -13.77
C TRP A 122 -10.52 -31.12 -14.86
N LYS A 123 -11.77 -31.58 -14.83
CA LYS A 123 -12.33 -32.45 -15.87
C LYS A 123 -12.62 -31.69 -17.16
N LYS A 124 -13.14 -30.45 -17.03
CA LYS A 124 -13.56 -29.65 -18.19
C LYS A 124 -12.41 -28.89 -18.85
N PHE A 125 -11.48 -28.39 -18.05
CA PHE A 125 -10.39 -27.50 -18.49
C PHE A 125 -9.05 -27.89 -17.86
N PRO A 126 -8.57 -29.13 -18.08
CA PRO A 126 -7.36 -29.62 -17.42
C PRO A 126 -6.10 -28.81 -17.76
N ASP A 127 -5.95 -28.38 -19.01
CA ASP A 127 -4.84 -27.56 -19.49
C ASP A 127 -4.75 -26.21 -18.76
N GLN A 128 -5.89 -25.55 -18.56
CA GLN A 128 -5.95 -24.27 -17.85
C GLN A 128 -5.64 -24.45 -16.37
N MET A 129 -6.15 -25.51 -15.74
CA MET A 129 -5.92 -25.80 -14.33
C MET A 129 -4.46 -26.15 -14.06
N LEU A 130 -3.84 -26.97 -14.94
CA LEU A 130 -2.41 -27.29 -14.86
C LEU A 130 -1.55 -26.03 -15.01
N ARG A 131 -1.87 -25.16 -15.98
CA ARG A 131 -1.16 -23.88 -16.14
C ARG A 131 -1.31 -22.96 -14.94
N ALA A 132 -2.52 -22.83 -14.40
CA ALA A 132 -2.79 -21.97 -13.25
C ALA A 132 -1.98 -22.43 -12.02
N ARG A 133 -1.93 -23.75 -11.76
CA ARG A 133 -1.12 -24.32 -10.69
C ARG A 133 0.38 -24.15 -10.91
N CYS A 134 0.85 -24.38 -12.12
CA CYS A 134 2.24 -24.17 -12.49
C CYS A 134 2.64 -22.70 -12.30
N ALA A 135 1.81 -21.75 -12.75
CA ALA A 135 2.03 -20.33 -12.58
C ALA A 135 2.05 -19.92 -11.10
N ALA A 136 1.06 -20.36 -10.32
CA ALA A 136 0.98 -20.03 -8.89
C ALA A 136 2.22 -20.47 -8.12
N GLU A 137 2.65 -21.71 -8.35
CA GLU A 137 3.84 -22.27 -7.69
C GLU A 137 5.12 -21.57 -8.15
N GLY A 138 5.30 -21.37 -9.46
CA GLY A 138 6.49 -20.71 -9.99
C GLY A 138 6.65 -19.27 -9.52
N VAL A 139 5.57 -18.49 -9.57
CA VAL A 139 5.57 -17.11 -9.10
C VAL A 139 5.87 -17.04 -7.61
N ARG A 140 5.21 -17.88 -6.81
CA ARG A 140 5.41 -17.92 -5.35
C ARG A 140 6.82 -18.32 -4.96
N ALA A 141 7.40 -19.29 -5.66
CA ALA A 141 8.73 -19.78 -5.34
C ALA A 141 9.84 -18.82 -5.75
N VAL A 142 9.68 -18.15 -6.92
CA VAL A 142 10.73 -17.30 -7.48
C VAL A 142 10.65 -15.87 -6.93
N PHE A 143 9.45 -15.27 -6.87
CA PHE A 143 9.29 -13.90 -6.36
C PHE A 143 7.96 -13.70 -5.63
N PRO A 144 7.84 -14.19 -4.37
CA PRO A 144 6.62 -14.14 -3.59
C PRO A 144 6.13 -12.72 -3.27
N ALA A 145 7.02 -11.73 -3.31
CA ALA A 145 6.68 -10.33 -3.00
C ALA A 145 5.56 -9.77 -3.89
N CYS A 146 5.45 -10.21 -5.15
CA CYS A 146 4.40 -9.75 -6.06
C CYS A 146 2.99 -10.26 -5.71
N LEU A 147 2.89 -11.25 -4.82
CA LEU A 147 1.61 -11.80 -4.35
C LEU A 147 1.09 -11.09 -3.09
N ASN A 148 1.91 -10.27 -2.41
CA ASN A 148 1.53 -9.58 -1.16
C ASN A 148 0.89 -10.52 -0.12
N GLY A 149 1.37 -11.76 0.00
CA GLY A 149 0.83 -12.77 0.91
C GLY A 149 -0.53 -13.37 0.50
N MET A 150 -1.05 -13.01 -0.67
CA MET A 150 -2.32 -13.55 -1.15
C MET A 150 -2.17 -14.94 -1.74
N TYR A 151 -3.21 -15.75 -1.55
CA TYR A 151 -3.37 -17.02 -2.25
C TYR A 151 -4.02 -16.79 -3.61
N VAL A 152 -3.70 -17.66 -4.57
CA VAL A 152 -4.40 -17.64 -5.86
C VAL A 152 -5.73 -18.40 -5.77
N SER A 153 -6.66 -18.09 -6.67
CA SER A 153 -8.02 -18.63 -6.67
C SER A 153 -8.04 -20.16 -6.65
N GLU A 154 -7.15 -20.79 -7.39
CA GLU A 154 -7.03 -22.24 -7.48
C GLU A 154 -6.56 -22.88 -6.16
N GLU A 155 -5.71 -22.19 -5.40
CA GLU A 155 -5.26 -22.66 -4.07
C GLU A 155 -6.39 -22.55 -3.04
N VAL A 156 -7.13 -21.43 -3.04
CA VAL A 156 -8.20 -21.20 -2.06
C VAL A 156 -9.37 -22.16 -2.25
N GLN A 157 -9.64 -22.59 -3.49
CA GLN A 157 -10.67 -23.59 -3.79
C GLN A 157 -10.42 -24.95 -3.12
N ASP A 158 -9.17 -25.23 -2.74
CA ASP A 158 -8.77 -26.49 -2.10
C ASP A 158 -8.78 -26.42 -0.58
N PHE A 159 -8.93 -25.23 -0.02
CA PHE A 159 -9.07 -25.10 1.43
C PHE A 159 -10.42 -25.63 1.89
N GLU A 160 -10.44 -26.24 3.06
CA GLU A 160 -11.71 -26.59 3.70
C GLU A 160 -12.58 -25.35 3.91
N PRO A 161 -13.91 -25.46 3.72
CA PRO A 161 -14.82 -24.36 3.98
C PRO A 161 -14.62 -23.85 5.42
N ARG A 162 -14.55 -22.54 5.58
CA ARG A 162 -14.52 -21.93 6.92
C ARG A 162 -15.83 -22.21 7.62
N THR A 163 -15.82 -23.10 8.58
CA THR A 163 -16.94 -23.36 9.52
C THR A 163 -17.05 -22.29 10.62
N LYS A 164 -16.34 -21.17 10.47
CA LYS A 164 -16.35 -20.13 11.50
C LYS A 164 -17.72 -19.44 11.51
N PRO A 165 -18.38 -19.35 12.67
CA PRO A 165 -19.56 -18.48 12.80
C PRO A 165 -19.18 -17.06 12.40
N PRO A 166 -20.14 -16.27 11.85
CA PRO A 166 -19.87 -14.89 11.54
C PRO A 166 -19.25 -14.21 12.77
N ALA A 167 -18.09 -13.61 12.60
CA ALA A 167 -17.49 -12.83 13.66
C ALA A 167 -18.51 -11.80 14.15
N PRO A 168 -18.67 -11.58 15.45
CA PRO A 168 -19.53 -10.51 15.94
C PRO A 168 -19.12 -9.22 15.22
N PRO A 169 -20.06 -8.32 14.93
CA PRO A 169 -19.74 -7.07 14.25
C PRO A 169 -18.59 -6.42 14.99
N VAL A 170 -17.45 -6.30 14.32
CA VAL A 170 -16.32 -5.57 14.85
C VAL A 170 -16.80 -4.13 14.95
N SER A 171 -17.20 -3.72 16.15
CA SER A 171 -17.28 -2.32 16.46
C SER A 171 -15.85 -1.81 16.26
N LEU A 172 -15.61 -1.16 15.15
CA LEU A 172 -14.39 -0.37 15.01
C LEU A 172 -14.44 0.59 16.19
N ALA A 173 -13.63 0.32 17.20
CA ALA A 173 -13.39 1.32 18.23
C ALA A 173 -13.15 2.64 17.48
N PRO A 174 -13.73 3.77 17.94
CA PRO A 174 -13.51 5.01 17.25
C PRO A 174 -12.01 5.12 17.04
N ARG A 175 -11.63 5.24 15.76
CA ARG A 175 -10.24 5.54 15.40
C ARG A 175 -9.85 6.64 16.36
N VAL A 176 -8.88 6.38 17.22
CA VAL A 176 -8.19 7.46 17.91
C VAL A 176 -7.75 8.33 16.74
N GLU A 177 -8.47 9.41 16.52
CA GLU A 177 -7.95 10.48 15.69
C GLU A 177 -6.62 10.77 16.34
N VAL A 178 -5.55 10.34 15.70
CA VAL A 178 -4.26 10.93 15.99
C VAL A 178 -4.53 12.39 15.70
N SER A 179 -4.77 13.13 16.77
CA SER A 179 -4.95 14.57 16.72
C SER A 179 -3.76 15.02 15.91
N GLN A 180 -4.01 15.44 14.67
CA GLN A 180 -2.95 16.06 13.88
C GLN A 180 -2.60 17.27 14.71
N VAL A 181 -1.49 17.18 15.44
CA VAL A 181 -0.96 18.35 16.13
C VAL A 181 -0.83 19.38 15.02
N PRO A 182 -1.55 20.52 15.13
CA PRO A 182 -1.55 21.49 14.04
C PRO A 182 -0.10 21.88 13.77
N THR A 183 0.38 21.58 12.57
CA THR A 183 1.73 21.92 12.13
C THR A 183 1.68 23.25 11.39
N VAL A 184 2.73 24.02 11.54
CA VAL A 184 2.88 25.33 10.89
C VAL A 184 3.03 25.17 9.39
N ASP A 185 2.47 26.12 8.62
CA ASP A 185 2.63 26.19 7.19
C ASP A 185 4.12 26.10 6.77
N PRO A 186 4.46 25.27 5.78
CA PRO A 186 5.85 25.11 5.34
C PRO A 186 6.55 26.41 4.94
N ILE A 187 5.82 27.39 4.40
CA ILE A 187 6.36 28.67 3.97
C ILE A 187 6.69 29.55 5.18
N GLU A 188 5.76 29.67 6.13
CA GLU A 188 5.96 30.44 7.37
C GLU A 188 7.12 29.88 8.18
N ARG A 189 7.18 28.56 8.30
CA ARG A 189 8.27 27.86 8.96
C ARG A 189 9.63 28.11 8.31
N ALA A 190 9.70 28.10 6.97
CA ALA A 190 10.93 28.37 6.23
C ALA A 190 11.40 29.82 6.43
N ALA A 191 10.48 30.76 6.48
CA ALA A 191 10.77 32.18 6.73
C ALA A 191 11.33 32.38 8.14
N LEU A 192 10.71 31.81 9.16
CA LEU A 192 11.18 31.89 10.56
C LEU A 192 12.59 31.31 10.70
N VAL A 193 12.84 30.15 10.12
CA VAL A 193 14.18 29.50 10.15
C VAL A 193 15.25 30.36 9.43
N ALA A 194 14.88 31.05 8.37
CA ALA A 194 15.80 31.95 7.66
C ALA A 194 16.14 33.18 8.50
N ASP A 195 15.13 33.78 9.14
CA ASP A 195 15.30 34.93 10.05
C ASP A 195 16.18 34.59 11.24
N LEU A 196 15.94 33.46 11.90
CA LEU A 196 16.72 33.00 13.04
C LEU A 196 18.22 32.79 12.67
N LYS A 197 18.50 32.26 11.48
CA LYS A 197 19.88 32.15 10.98
C LYS A 197 20.52 33.51 10.73
N THR A 198 19.77 34.46 10.21
CA THR A 198 20.26 35.84 9.94
C THR A 198 20.58 36.55 11.26
N LEU A 199 19.86 36.25 12.33
CA LEU A 199 20.10 36.75 13.66
C LEU A 199 21.23 36.01 14.42
N GLY A 200 21.90 35.02 13.78
CA GLY A 200 23.02 34.29 14.33
C GLY A 200 22.65 33.19 15.32
N ILE A 201 21.37 32.81 15.37
CA ILE A 201 20.90 31.70 16.23
C ILE A 201 21.26 30.38 15.59
N THR A 202 22.07 29.58 16.29
CA THR A 202 22.54 28.30 15.76
C THR A 202 21.48 27.20 15.83
N ARG A 203 21.68 26.15 15.04
CA ARG A 203 20.76 25.02 14.98
C ARG A 203 20.66 24.26 16.31
N GLU A 204 21.71 24.27 17.08
CA GLU A 204 21.79 23.68 18.41
C GLU A 204 20.95 24.48 19.43
N ALA A 205 20.96 25.82 19.34
CA ALA A 205 20.20 26.67 20.23
C ALA A 205 18.67 26.54 20.08
N TRP A 206 18.17 26.41 18.84
CA TRP A 206 16.74 26.19 18.66
C TRP A 206 16.32 24.70 18.85
N ALA A 207 17.26 23.76 18.74
CA ALA A 207 17.00 22.38 19.11
C ALA A 207 16.66 22.21 20.60
N GLU A 208 17.19 23.09 21.46
CA GLU A 208 16.89 23.10 22.88
C GLU A 208 15.42 23.51 23.15
N VAL A 209 14.90 24.45 22.36
CA VAL A 209 13.49 24.89 22.43
C VAL A 209 12.54 23.86 21.80
N MET A 210 12.93 23.26 20.68
CA MET A 210 12.11 22.33 19.94
C MET A 210 12.18 20.89 20.43
N GLY A 211 13.22 20.52 21.19
CA GLY A 211 13.50 19.13 21.54
C GLY A 211 13.98 18.28 20.35
N THR A 212 14.21 18.90 19.17
CA THR A 212 14.66 18.23 17.96
C THR A 212 15.37 19.19 17.02
N THR A 213 16.30 18.67 16.22
CA THR A 213 16.96 19.43 15.15
C THR A 213 16.18 19.40 13.82
N LYS A 214 15.08 18.65 13.73
CA LYS A 214 14.25 18.53 12.54
C LYS A 214 13.13 19.58 12.59
N THR A 215 13.03 20.40 11.56
CA THR A 215 12.01 21.45 11.44
C THR A 215 10.77 21.01 10.65
N GLY A 216 10.79 19.79 10.08
CA GLY A 216 9.73 19.30 9.20
C GLY A 216 8.36 19.22 9.87
N ASP A 217 8.32 18.82 11.12
CA ASP A 217 7.10 18.55 11.89
C ASP A 217 6.92 19.57 13.03
N MET A 218 7.31 20.84 12.81
CA MET A 218 7.21 21.92 13.81
C MET A 218 5.76 22.16 14.19
N THR A 219 5.44 22.06 15.49
CA THR A 219 4.13 22.38 16.02
C THR A 219 3.93 23.89 16.13
N ILE A 220 2.66 24.33 16.26
CA ILE A 220 2.36 25.77 16.47
C ILE A 220 3.02 26.29 17.74
N GLU A 221 3.00 25.53 18.83
CA GLU A 221 3.65 25.93 20.09
C GLU A 221 5.16 26.11 19.95
N GLN A 222 5.82 25.24 19.20
CA GLN A 222 7.25 25.35 18.90
C GLN A 222 7.56 26.56 17.99
N TYR A 223 6.68 26.83 17.03
CA TYR A 223 6.79 28.01 16.18
C TYR A 223 6.67 29.31 17.00
N ASP A 224 5.65 29.43 17.82
CA ASP A 224 5.39 30.61 18.65
C ASP A 224 6.56 30.87 19.63
N ALA A 225 7.14 29.81 20.20
CA ALA A 225 8.31 29.93 21.08
C ALA A 225 9.55 30.44 20.32
N LEU A 226 9.80 29.96 19.11
CA LEU A 226 10.92 30.44 18.29
C LEU A 226 10.68 31.83 17.72
N ASP A 227 9.42 32.16 17.39
CA ASP A 227 9.05 33.49 16.92
C ASP A 227 9.21 34.56 17.99
N ALA A 228 8.90 34.24 19.26
CA ALA A 228 9.16 35.10 20.42
C ALA A 228 10.67 35.38 20.56
N ILE A 229 11.52 34.39 20.42
CA ILE A 229 12.98 34.56 20.45
C ILE A 229 13.45 35.46 19.28
N ARG A 230 12.91 35.30 18.09
CA ARG A 230 13.19 36.14 16.93
C ARG A 230 12.87 37.62 17.26
N HIS A 231 11.70 37.89 17.80
CA HIS A 231 11.27 39.27 18.18
C HIS A 231 12.17 39.87 19.23
N GLU A 232 12.53 39.13 20.25
CA GLU A 232 13.42 39.61 21.32
C GLU A 232 14.81 40.00 20.78
N MET A 233 15.39 39.17 19.90
CA MET A 233 16.68 39.43 19.31
C MET A 233 16.66 40.60 18.31
N GLN A 234 15.58 40.78 17.57
CA GLN A 234 15.41 41.93 16.69
C GLN A 234 15.32 43.22 17.49
N SER A 235 14.61 43.23 18.61
CA SER A 235 14.50 44.41 19.49
C SER A 235 15.84 44.82 20.09
N ARG A 236 16.66 43.85 20.53
CA ARG A 236 18.02 44.09 21.04
C ARG A 236 18.94 44.68 19.97
N ASN A 237 18.86 44.21 18.74
CA ASN A 237 19.67 44.71 17.63
C ASN A 237 19.28 46.13 17.22
N THR A 238 18.02 46.54 17.37
CA THR A 238 17.56 47.92 17.11
C THR A 238 18.00 48.90 18.21
N GLU A 239 18.04 48.49 19.45
CA GLU A 239 18.51 49.30 20.56
C GLU A 239 20.03 49.57 20.49
N THR A 240 20.81 48.60 20.03
CA THR A 240 22.28 48.75 19.88
C THR A 240 22.69 49.66 18.73
N THR A 241 21.79 49.91 17.76
CA THR A 241 22.07 50.75 16.60
C THR A 241 21.75 52.24 16.86
N THR A 242 21.06 52.57 17.95
CA THR A 242 20.67 53.97 18.32
C THR A 242 21.65 54.67 19.23
N GLU A 243 22.67 53.98 19.80
CA GLU A 243 23.73 54.59 20.56
C GLU A 243 25.03 54.71 19.72
N SER A 244 25.02 55.63 18.76
CA SER A 244 26.28 56.17 18.24
C SER A 244 26.57 57.51 18.93
N PRO A 245 27.70 57.66 19.59
CA PRO A 245 28.03 58.91 20.27
C PRO A 245 28.41 59.98 19.25
N THR A 246 27.63 61.06 19.30
CA THR A 246 28.11 62.38 18.85
C THR A 246 29.31 62.74 19.73
N GLY A 247 30.47 62.78 19.19
CA GLY A 247 31.67 63.17 19.86
C GLY A 247 32.51 64.03 18.98
N ASP A 248 32.34 65.26 19.15
CA ASP A 248 33.24 66.39 19.30
C ASP A 248 34.38 66.60 18.28
N GLU A 249 34.17 67.68 17.57
CA GLU A 249 35.23 68.60 17.07
C GLU A 249 36.14 69.09 18.19
N LYS A 250 37.42 68.99 17.96
CA LYS A 250 38.35 70.12 18.08
C LYS A 250 39.67 69.80 17.41
#